data_476c5e1969250b0d0b644d271a0446c0
#
_entry.id   476c5e1969250b0d0b644d271a0446c0
#
_cell.length_a   1.000
_cell.length_b   1.000
_cell.length_c   1.000
_cell.angle_alpha   90.00
_cell.angle_beta   90.00
_cell.angle_gamma   90.00
#
_symmetry.space_group_name_H-M   'P 1'
#
loop_
_entity.id
_entity.type
_entity.pdbx_description
1 polymer ?
#
loop_
_entity_poly.entity_id
_entity_poly.type
_entity_poly.pdbx_seq_one_letter_code
_entity_poly.pdbx_strand_id
1 'polypeptide(L)'
;EPPKDFFIDKLKWKFLVRNIEKGKNIMMTGPSGCGKTDATFKAANYLEREVHYFNLGATQDPRSTLIGNTHYNKDSGTYFSESLFVSAIQQENAVILLDELSRAHPEAWNILMTVLDPIQRYLRLDEKDDSPTIKVAKGVSFIATANVGMEYTATRVIDRAILDRFSLIEMDVLSEDDEYTLLKGKFPTIDENTLLQLCSIVGDIRKEINTDSPRLSTMISTRNTIEIAELIMDGFSIQDAAELL
;
A
#
# COMPACT_ATOMS: atom_id res chain seq x y z
N GLU A 1 7.97 17.31 7.61
CA GLU A 1 6.64 17.07 8.23
C GLU A 1 5.70 16.44 7.20
N PRO A 2 4.72 15.62 7.61
CA PRO A 2 3.74 15.07 6.69
C PRO A 2 2.88 16.18 6.06
N PRO A 3 2.28 15.95 4.87
CA PRO A 3 1.34 16.89 4.27
C PRO A 3 0.13 17.15 5.17
N LYS A 4 -0.48 18.33 5.05
CA LYS A 4 -1.62 18.74 5.90
C LYS A 4 -2.90 17.92 5.67
N ASP A 5 -3.04 17.35 4.47
CA ASP A 5 -4.17 16.54 4.03
C ASP A 5 -3.97 15.04 4.30
N PHE A 6 -2.93 14.70 5.08
CA PHE A 6 -2.58 13.32 5.43
C PHE A 6 -2.15 13.24 6.89
N PHE A 7 -2.69 12.27 7.61
CA PHE A 7 -2.31 12.03 9.00
C PHE A 7 -1.50 10.75 9.13
N ILE A 8 -0.33 10.87 9.73
CA ILE A 8 0.54 9.78 10.15
C ILE A 8 1.36 10.24 11.34
N ASP A 9 1.65 9.35 12.28
CA ASP A 9 2.56 9.64 13.39
C ASP A 9 3.90 10.19 12.89
N LYS A 10 4.40 11.25 13.52
CA LYS A 10 5.61 11.96 13.10
C LYS A 10 6.86 11.07 13.05
N LEU A 11 6.96 10.11 13.97
CA LEU A 11 8.09 9.17 14.00
C LEU A 11 8.00 8.17 12.85
N LYS A 12 6.79 7.64 12.60
CA LYS A 12 6.53 6.73 11.46
C LYS A 12 6.79 7.43 10.13
N TRP A 13 6.35 8.68 9.98
CA TRP A 13 6.64 9.50 8.79
C TRP A 13 8.14 9.69 8.57
N LYS A 14 8.85 10.14 9.61
CA LYS A 14 10.29 10.33 9.55
C LYS A 14 11.03 9.04 9.19
N PHE A 15 10.59 7.91 9.73
CA PHE A 15 11.16 6.60 9.46
C PHE A 15 10.87 6.17 8.01
N LEU A 16 9.65 6.36 7.49
CA LEU A 16 9.26 6.06 6.11
C LEU A 16 10.11 6.86 5.12
N VAL A 17 10.12 8.20 5.26
CA VAL A 17 10.87 9.10 4.36
C VAL A 17 12.37 8.76 4.37
N ARG A 18 12.97 8.59 5.55
CA ARG A 18 14.39 8.20 5.68
C ARG A 18 14.70 6.88 4.97
N ASN A 19 13.85 5.87 5.12
CA ASN A 19 14.13 4.57 4.50
C ASN A 19 13.97 4.63 2.98
N ILE A 20 12.98 5.37 2.45
CA ILE A 20 12.85 5.62 1.01
C ILE A 20 14.12 6.33 0.50
N GLU A 21 14.55 7.41 1.18
CA GLU A 21 15.76 8.15 0.81
C GLU A 21 17.00 7.25 0.72
N LYS A 22 17.12 6.29 1.64
CA LYS A 22 18.24 5.33 1.72
C LYS A 22 18.08 4.09 0.83
N GLY A 23 17.02 4.00 0.02
CA GLY A 23 16.76 2.82 -0.83
C GLY A 23 16.51 1.54 -0.04
N LYS A 24 15.91 1.64 1.16
CA LYS A 24 15.58 0.50 2.02
C LYS A 24 14.20 -0.04 1.69
N ASN A 25 14.00 -1.33 1.97
CA ASN A 25 12.70 -1.94 1.81
C ASN A 25 11.86 -1.73 3.08
N ILE A 26 10.57 -1.43 2.91
CA ILE A 26 9.62 -1.17 4.00
C ILE A 26 8.38 -2.01 3.76
N MET A 27 7.89 -2.67 4.79
CA MET A 27 6.57 -3.28 4.80
C MET A 27 5.65 -2.48 5.72
N MET A 28 4.56 -2.01 5.17
CA MET A 28 3.50 -1.34 5.91
C MET A 28 2.38 -2.33 6.18
N THR A 29 2.12 -2.60 7.45
CA THR A 29 1.07 -3.53 7.90
C THR A 29 -0.07 -2.78 8.57
N GLY A 30 -1.27 -3.33 8.54
CA GLY A 30 -2.43 -2.75 9.21
C GLY A 30 -3.75 -3.03 8.50
N PRO A 31 -4.87 -2.56 9.05
CA PRO A 31 -6.21 -2.76 8.50
C PRO A 31 -6.35 -2.18 7.08
N SER A 32 -7.36 -2.66 6.34
CA SER A 32 -7.70 -2.04 5.06
C SER A 32 -8.16 -0.59 5.28
N GLY A 33 -7.81 0.31 4.35
CA GLY A 33 -8.25 1.71 4.42
C GLY A 33 -7.56 2.58 5.48
N CYS A 34 -6.50 2.10 6.18
CA CYS A 34 -5.73 2.92 7.14
C CYS A 34 -4.65 3.82 6.49
N GLY A 35 -4.62 3.92 5.15
CA GLY A 35 -3.73 4.86 4.44
C GLY A 35 -2.35 4.34 4.06
N LYS A 36 -2.06 3.03 4.08
CA LYS A 36 -0.73 2.46 3.72
C LYS A 36 -0.25 2.89 2.33
N THR A 37 -1.09 2.70 1.33
CA THR A 37 -0.80 3.05 -0.07
C THR A 37 -0.64 4.56 -0.23
N ASP A 38 -1.52 5.37 0.39
CA ASP A 38 -1.45 6.83 0.36
C ASP A 38 -0.17 7.36 1.03
N ALA A 39 0.25 6.78 2.17
CA ALA A 39 1.51 7.12 2.84
C ALA A 39 2.72 6.96 1.89
N THR A 40 2.72 5.90 1.07
CA THR A 40 3.79 5.67 0.10
C THR A 40 3.85 6.76 -0.96
N PHE A 41 2.70 7.10 -1.58
CA PHE A 41 2.65 8.16 -2.58
C PHE A 41 3.02 9.52 -2.01
N LYS A 42 2.52 9.86 -0.81
CA LYS A 42 2.85 11.11 -0.13
C LYS A 42 4.35 11.21 0.20
N ALA A 43 4.96 10.13 0.70
CA ALA A 43 6.39 10.12 1.04
C ALA A 43 7.28 10.16 -0.22
N ALA A 44 6.90 9.46 -1.27
CA ALA A 44 7.62 9.51 -2.54
C ALA A 44 7.56 10.89 -3.19
N ASN A 45 6.36 11.50 -3.20
CA ASN A 45 6.17 12.87 -3.69
C ASN A 45 6.96 13.90 -2.89
N TYR A 46 6.99 13.76 -1.54
CA TYR A 46 7.82 14.60 -0.67
C TYR A 46 9.32 14.54 -1.02
N LEU A 47 9.79 13.41 -1.54
CA LEU A 47 11.17 13.17 -1.97
C LEU A 47 11.37 13.38 -3.48
N GLU A 48 10.34 13.82 -4.21
CA GLU A 48 10.36 13.99 -5.67
C GLU A 48 10.76 12.70 -6.41
N ARG A 49 10.27 11.54 -5.94
CA ARG A 49 10.55 10.22 -6.51
C ARG A 49 9.35 9.67 -7.25
N GLU A 50 9.62 9.02 -8.39
CA GLU A 50 8.59 8.32 -9.16
C GLU A 50 8.16 7.03 -8.46
N VAL A 51 6.83 6.78 -8.43
CA VAL A 51 6.24 5.57 -7.88
C VAL A 51 5.77 4.66 -9.00
N HIS A 52 6.24 3.41 -8.99
CA HIS A 52 5.72 2.34 -9.84
C HIS A 52 4.88 1.40 -8.98
N TYR A 53 3.60 1.31 -9.29
CA TYR A 53 2.59 0.56 -8.53
C TYR A 53 2.31 -0.81 -9.13
N PHE A 54 2.40 -1.86 -8.30
CA PHE A 54 2.09 -3.24 -8.67
C PHE A 54 1.16 -3.86 -7.63
N ASN A 55 -0.11 -4.15 -8.01
CA ASN A 55 -1.04 -4.88 -7.15
C ASN A 55 -0.79 -6.39 -7.29
N LEU A 56 -0.07 -6.94 -6.32
CA LEU A 56 0.27 -8.36 -6.32
C LEU A 56 -0.89 -9.24 -5.80
N GLY A 57 -1.82 -8.68 -5.05
CA GLY A 57 -3.01 -9.40 -4.58
C GLY A 57 -4.01 -9.71 -5.68
N ALA A 58 -4.05 -8.92 -6.74
CA ALA A 58 -4.91 -9.12 -7.91
C ALA A 58 -4.23 -9.89 -9.05
N THR A 59 -2.93 -10.12 -8.96
CA THR A 59 -2.14 -10.76 -10.02
C THR A 59 -2.33 -12.28 -10.00
N GLN A 60 -2.83 -12.85 -11.09
CA GLN A 60 -2.98 -14.30 -11.26
C GLN A 60 -1.72 -14.96 -11.84
N ASP A 61 -0.95 -14.20 -12.64
CA ASP A 61 0.31 -14.64 -13.24
C ASP A 61 1.46 -13.72 -12.79
N PRO A 62 2.17 -14.09 -11.69
CA PRO A 62 3.29 -13.31 -11.18
C PRO A 62 4.47 -13.19 -12.15
N ARG A 63 4.71 -14.22 -12.98
CA ARG A 63 5.80 -14.19 -13.95
C ARG A 63 5.55 -13.12 -15.00
N SER A 64 4.36 -13.10 -15.57
CA SER A 64 3.96 -12.07 -16.54
C SER A 64 4.11 -10.65 -15.97
N THR A 65 3.72 -10.46 -14.71
CA THR A 65 3.74 -9.15 -14.04
C THR A 65 5.16 -8.70 -13.67
N LEU A 66 6.01 -9.63 -13.17
CA LEU A 66 7.31 -9.31 -12.60
C LEU A 66 8.49 -9.56 -13.55
N ILE A 67 8.34 -10.47 -14.50
CA ILE A 67 9.40 -10.86 -15.44
C ILE A 67 9.05 -10.42 -16.85
N GLY A 68 7.96 -10.92 -17.40
CA GLY A 68 7.53 -10.63 -18.76
C GLY A 68 6.91 -11.83 -19.45
N ASN A 69 6.65 -11.70 -20.75
CA ASN A 69 5.97 -12.71 -21.54
C ASN A 69 6.71 -13.02 -22.85
N THR A 70 6.63 -14.27 -23.26
CA THR A 70 7.04 -14.69 -24.58
C THR A 70 5.85 -14.59 -25.55
N HIS A 71 6.03 -13.87 -26.64
CA HIS A 71 5.04 -13.67 -27.69
C HIS A 71 5.51 -14.29 -29.00
N TYR A 72 4.55 -14.67 -29.82
CA TYR A 72 4.79 -15.11 -31.19
C TYR A 72 4.19 -14.14 -32.18
N ASN A 73 4.99 -13.72 -33.15
CA ASN A 73 4.55 -12.90 -34.29
C ASN A 73 4.92 -13.65 -35.57
N LYS A 74 4.00 -13.66 -36.58
CA LYS A 74 4.23 -14.37 -37.83
C LYS A 74 5.43 -13.84 -38.63
N ASP A 75 5.74 -12.54 -38.51
CA ASP A 75 6.81 -11.88 -39.25
C ASP A 75 8.15 -11.91 -38.56
N SER A 76 8.18 -11.85 -37.19
CA SER A 76 9.37 -11.79 -36.36
C SER A 76 9.67 -13.04 -35.55
N GLY A 77 8.78 -14.07 -35.61
CA GLY A 77 8.94 -15.29 -34.82
C GLY A 77 8.59 -15.09 -33.34
N THR A 78 9.25 -15.86 -32.49
CA THR A 78 9.10 -15.77 -31.03
C THR A 78 10.01 -14.69 -30.48
N TYR A 79 9.46 -13.82 -29.61
CA TYR A 79 10.22 -12.78 -28.93
C TYR A 79 9.76 -12.64 -27.47
N PHE A 80 10.66 -12.23 -26.60
CA PHE A 80 10.39 -11.96 -25.18
C PHE A 80 10.13 -10.46 -24.98
N SER A 81 9.05 -10.13 -24.24
CA SER A 81 8.71 -8.77 -23.82
C SER A 81 8.88 -8.65 -22.31
N GLU A 82 9.77 -7.78 -21.88
CA GLU A 82 9.98 -7.49 -20.47
C GLU A 82 8.75 -6.81 -19.84
N SER A 83 8.49 -7.10 -18.57
CA SER A 83 7.43 -6.43 -17.81
C SER A 83 7.81 -5.00 -17.45
N LEU A 84 6.80 -4.19 -17.05
CA LEU A 84 7.05 -2.86 -16.49
C LEU A 84 7.87 -2.91 -15.20
N PHE A 85 7.79 -4.01 -14.43
CA PHE A 85 8.58 -4.18 -13.23
C PHE A 85 10.08 -4.24 -13.53
N VAL A 86 10.47 -4.91 -14.60
CA VAL A 86 11.88 -4.99 -15.04
C VAL A 86 12.44 -3.61 -15.35
N SER A 87 11.70 -2.76 -16.05
CA SER A 87 12.11 -1.37 -16.32
C SER A 87 12.11 -0.51 -15.06
N ALA A 88 11.11 -0.66 -14.21
CA ALA A 88 10.97 0.11 -12.97
C ALA A 88 12.14 -0.11 -12.00
N ILE A 89 12.59 -1.36 -11.82
CA ILE A 89 13.71 -1.65 -10.91
C ILE A 89 15.07 -1.16 -11.43
N GLN A 90 15.17 -0.79 -12.71
CA GLN A 90 16.38 -0.22 -13.33
C GLN A 90 16.41 1.32 -13.28
N GLN A 91 15.33 1.95 -12.82
CA GLN A 91 15.26 3.41 -12.69
C GLN A 91 15.83 3.85 -11.32
N GLU A 92 16.92 4.63 -11.34
CA GLU A 92 17.54 5.12 -10.11
C GLU A 92 16.55 5.92 -9.25
N ASN A 93 16.61 5.70 -7.93
CA ASN A 93 15.78 6.36 -6.93
C ASN A 93 14.25 6.11 -7.05
N ALA A 94 13.80 5.19 -7.90
CA ALA A 94 12.41 4.83 -7.99
C ALA A 94 11.87 4.24 -6.68
N VAL A 95 10.59 4.44 -6.43
CA VAL A 95 9.82 3.77 -5.36
C VAL A 95 8.94 2.71 -6.00
N ILE A 96 9.18 1.46 -5.65
CA ILE A 96 8.41 0.32 -6.15
C ILE A 96 7.39 -0.06 -5.08
N LEU A 97 6.11 0.17 -5.35
CA LEU A 97 5.02 -0.18 -4.44
C LEU A 97 4.45 -1.54 -4.82
N LEU A 98 4.65 -2.51 -3.92
CA LEU A 98 4.14 -3.88 -3.99
C LEU A 98 2.89 -3.99 -3.11
N ASP A 99 1.74 -3.68 -3.68
CA ASP A 99 0.48 -3.61 -2.92
C ASP A 99 -0.11 -5.01 -2.71
N GLU A 100 -0.74 -5.20 -1.54
CA GLU A 100 -1.36 -6.47 -1.12
C GLU A 100 -0.42 -7.69 -1.15
N LEU A 101 0.85 -7.53 -0.75
CA LEU A 101 1.85 -8.61 -0.79
C LEU A 101 1.41 -9.86 -0.01
N SER A 102 0.62 -9.71 1.07
CA SER A 102 0.07 -10.84 1.86
C SER A 102 -0.94 -11.69 1.08
N ARG A 103 -1.52 -11.16 0.01
CA ARG A 103 -2.45 -11.88 -0.88
C ARG A 103 -1.78 -12.43 -2.14
N ALA A 104 -0.52 -12.05 -2.37
CA ALA A 104 0.21 -12.44 -3.55
C ALA A 104 0.34 -13.98 -3.67
N HIS A 105 0.42 -14.46 -4.91
CA HIS A 105 0.74 -15.86 -5.17
C HIS A 105 2.17 -16.18 -4.68
N PRO A 106 2.45 -17.36 -4.09
CA PRO A 106 3.78 -17.72 -3.58
C PRO A 106 4.90 -17.60 -4.60
N GLU A 107 4.61 -17.77 -5.87
CA GLU A 107 5.57 -17.58 -6.95
C GLU A 107 6.09 -16.13 -7.02
N ALA A 108 5.24 -15.13 -6.74
CA ALA A 108 5.68 -13.74 -6.65
C ALA A 108 6.73 -13.55 -5.54
N TRP A 109 6.54 -14.21 -4.39
CA TRP A 109 7.50 -14.16 -3.30
C TRP A 109 8.84 -14.78 -3.70
N ASN A 110 8.83 -15.91 -4.41
CA ASN A 110 10.06 -16.56 -4.90
C ASN A 110 10.82 -15.66 -5.87
N ILE A 111 10.12 -15.01 -6.82
CA ILE A 111 10.73 -14.08 -7.78
C ILE A 111 11.34 -12.87 -7.04
N LEU A 112 10.66 -12.36 -6.03
CA LEU A 112 11.09 -11.18 -5.27
C LEU A 112 12.24 -11.46 -4.28
N MET A 113 12.54 -12.72 -3.97
CA MET A 113 13.56 -13.07 -2.96
C MET A 113 14.92 -12.43 -3.22
N THR A 114 15.41 -12.49 -4.45
CA THR A 114 16.72 -11.92 -4.83
C THR A 114 16.65 -10.42 -5.05
N VAL A 115 15.50 -9.92 -5.52
CA VAL A 115 15.24 -8.49 -5.76
C VAL A 115 15.23 -7.70 -4.45
N LEU A 116 14.59 -8.26 -3.42
CA LEU A 116 14.46 -7.66 -2.09
C LEU A 116 15.66 -7.89 -1.19
N ASP A 117 16.56 -8.80 -1.55
CA ASP A 117 17.75 -9.07 -0.76
C ASP A 117 18.62 -7.82 -0.62
N PRO A 118 19.05 -7.42 0.59
CA PRO A 118 19.79 -6.17 0.78
C PRO A 118 21.19 -6.14 0.14
N ILE A 119 21.74 -7.31 -0.22
CA ILE A 119 23.08 -7.46 -0.80
C ILE A 119 23.00 -7.79 -2.29
N GLN A 120 22.16 -8.76 -2.67
CA GLN A 120 22.13 -9.29 -4.04
C GLN A 120 21.42 -8.34 -5.01
N ARG A 121 20.19 -7.93 -4.70
CA ARG A 121 19.37 -6.96 -5.44
C ARG A 121 19.42 -7.16 -6.96
N TYR A 122 18.96 -8.32 -7.43
CA TYR A 122 18.87 -8.62 -8.85
C TYR A 122 17.62 -9.43 -9.20
N LEU A 123 17.22 -9.36 -10.47
CA LEU A 123 16.23 -10.20 -11.10
C LEU A 123 16.87 -10.93 -12.28
N ARG A 124 16.62 -12.23 -12.42
CA ARG A 124 17.09 -13.01 -13.54
C ARG A 124 15.96 -13.26 -14.54
N LEU A 125 16.24 -13.02 -15.83
CA LEU A 125 15.28 -13.22 -16.92
C LEU A 125 15.64 -14.51 -17.68
N ASP A 126 15.26 -15.66 -17.10
CA ASP A 126 15.63 -16.98 -17.65
C ASP A 126 14.93 -17.29 -18.99
N GLU A 127 13.79 -16.63 -19.31
CA GLU A 127 13.07 -16.77 -20.56
C GLU A 127 13.59 -15.90 -21.70
N LYS A 128 14.44 -14.93 -21.40
CA LYS A 128 15.05 -14.06 -22.40
C LYS A 128 16.34 -14.68 -22.93
N ASP A 129 16.65 -14.44 -24.21
CA ASP A 129 17.90 -14.85 -24.81
C ASP A 129 19.10 -14.38 -23.97
N ASP A 130 20.09 -15.23 -23.78
CA ASP A 130 21.26 -15.03 -22.92
C ASP A 130 20.95 -14.97 -21.40
N SER A 131 19.72 -15.17 -20.98
CA SER A 131 19.28 -15.20 -19.58
C SER A 131 19.89 -14.07 -18.72
N PRO A 132 19.70 -12.79 -19.07
CA PRO A 132 20.39 -11.68 -18.44
C PRO A 132 19.99 -11.51 -16.97
N THR A 133 20.95 -11.06 -16.18
CA THR A 133 20.72 -10.65 -14.78
C THR A 133 20.55 -9.15 -14.72
N ILE A 134 19.37 -8.70 -14.33
CA ILE A 134 18.99 -7.30 -14.18
C ILE A 134 19.27 -6.87 -12.74
N LYS A 135 20.18 -5.93 -12.53
CA LYS A 135 20.45 -5.37 -11.21
C LYS A 135 19.44 -4.28 -10.87
N VAL A 136 19.00 -4.28 -9.62
CA VAL A 136 18.21 -3.17 -9.09
C VAL A 136 19.07 -1.92 -9.01
N ALA A 137 18.59 -0.82 -9.58
CA ALA A 137 19.32 0.43 -9.64
C ALA A 137 19.55 1.05 -8.25
N LYS A 138 20.50 1.97 -8.18
CA LYS A 138 20.86 2.66 -6.94
C LYS A 138 19.69 3.48 -6.42
N GLY A 139 19.47 3.44 -5.11
CA GLY A 139 18.45 4.24 -4.43
C GLY A 139 17.02 3.75 -4.60
N VAL A 140 16.78 2.66 -5.37
CA VAL A 140 15.45 2.04 -5.46
C VAL A 140 15.00 1.56 -4.09
N SER A 141 13.78 1.92 -3.70
CA SER A 141 13.12 1.47 -2.46
C SER A 141 11.89 0.65 -2.78
N PHE A 142 11.75 -0.51 -2.16
CA PHE A 142 10.55 -1.34 -2.27
C PHE A 142 9.67 -1.09 -1.04
N ILE A 143 8.43 -0.71 -1.30
CA ILE A 143 7.39 -0.56 -0.27
C ILE A 143 6.36 -1.65 -0.50
N ALA A 144 6.18 -2.52 0.48
CA ALA A 144 5.12 -3.53 0.43
C ALA A 144 3.99 -3.15 1.38
N THR A 145 2.75 -3.45 1.00
CA THR A 145 1.62 -3.36 1.92
C THR A 145 1.09 -4.76 2.23
N ALA A 146 0.66 -4.94 3.47
CA ALA A 146 0.02 -6.17 3.91
C ALA A 146 -1.15 -5.83 4.84
N ASN A 147 -2.31 -6.45 4.60
CA ASN A 147 -3.41 -6.39 5.53
C ASN A 147 -3.19 -7.44 6.63
N VAL A 148 -3.37 -7.05 7.88
CA VAL A 148 -3.28 -7.91 9.06
C VAL A 148 -4.57 -7.80 9.84
N GLY A 149 -5.05 -8.94 10.37
CA GLY A 149 -6.30 -9.04 11.12
C GLY A 149 -6.97 -10.39 10.86
N MET A 150 -7.74 -10.87 11.83
CA MET A 150 -8.44 -12.16 11.73
C MET A 150 -9.58 -12.14 10.69
N GLU A 151 -10.07 -10.95 10.32
CA GLU A 151 -11.10 -10.73 9.30
C GLU A 151 -10.61 -10.97 7.86
N TYR A 152 -9.28 -11.02 7.64
CA TYR A 152 -8.71 -11.21 6.28
C TYR A 152 -8.49 -12.69 5.95
N THR A 153 -9.55 -13.40 5.63
CA THR A 153 -9.52 -14.84 5.29
C THR A 153 -8.71 -15.17 4.05
N ALA A 154 -8.46 -14.20 3.17
CA ALA A 154 -7.68 -14.37 1.94
C ALA A 154 -6.20 -14.03 2.11
N THR A 155 -5.73 -13.60 3.30
CA THR A 155 -4.32 -13.33 3.54
C THR A 155 -3.57 -14.63 3.81
N ARG A 156 -2.41 -14.76 3.20
CA ARG A 156 -1.49 -15.86 3.48
C ARG A 156 -0.51 -15.44 4.56
N VAL A 157 -0.04 -16.41 5.34
CA VAL A 157 1.10 -16.17 6.23
C VAL A 157 2.32 -15.93 5.35
N ILE A 158 2.80 -14.69 5.34
CA ILE A 158 4.00 -14.32 4.58
C ILE A 158 5.19 -15.08 5.18
N ASP A 159 5.99 -15.70 4.31
CA ASP A 159 7.22 -16.38 4.71
C ASP A 159 8.14 -15.41 5.49
N ARG A 160 8.67 -15.91 6.60
CA ARG A 160 9.59 -15.13 7.46
C ARG A 160 10.81 -14.64 6.67
N ALA A 161 11.30 -15.43 5.71
CA ALA A 161 12.41 -15.03 4.85
C ALA A 161 12.09 -13.77 4.02
N ILE A 162 10.84 -13.58 3.60
CA ILE A 162 10.39 -12.34 2.94
C ILE A 162 10.33 -11.19 3.96
N LEU A 163 9.72 -11.43 5.14
CA LEU A 163 9.59 -10.40 6.18
C LEU A 163 10.94 -9.85 6.64
N ASP A 164 11.95 -10.71 6.79
CA ASP A 164 13.29 -10.33 7.22
C ASP A 164 14.01 -9.37 6.24
N ARG A 165 13.45 -9.20 5.02
CA ARG A 165 13.96 -8.26 4.00
C ARG A 165 13.37 -6.86 4.11
N PHE A 166 12.45 -6.64 5.04
CA PHE A 166 11.74 -5.38 5.21
C PHE A 166 11.94 -4.80 6.61
N SER A 167 11.95 -3.48 6.68
CA SER A 167 11.69 -2.75 7.93
C SER A 167 10.17 -2.56 8.08
N LEU A 168 9.61 -2.89 9.23
CA LEU A 168 8.17 -2.83 9.45
C LEU A 168 7.70 -1.45 9.91
N ILE A 169 6.57 -1.01 9.37
CA ILE A 169 5.77 0.11 9.87
C ILE A 169 4.36 -0.42 10.07
N GLU A 170 3.93 -0.48 11.32
CA GLU A 170 2.56 -0.81 11.64
C GLU A 170 1.69 0.45 11.59
N MET A 171 0.59 0.39 10.84
CA MET A 171 -0.42 1.43 10.75
C MET A 171 -1.74 0.89 11.33
N ASP A 172 -2.49 1.76 11.93
CA ASP A 172 -3.79 1.44 12.49
C ASP A 172 -4.84 2.44 11.99
N VAL A 173 -6.11 2.18 12.29
CA VAL A 173 -7.15 3.18 12.12
C VAL A 173 -6.85 4.37 13.03
N LEU A 174 -7.23 5.57 12.59
CA LEU A 174 -6.98 6.79 13.36
C LEU A 174 -7.85 6.84 14.62
N SER A 175 -7.33 7.48 15.68
CA SER A 175 -8.13 7.88 16.82
C SER A 175 -9.19 8.92 16.40
N GLU A 176 -10.21 9.14 17.22
CA GLU A 176 -11.25 10.14 16.96
C GLU A 176 -10.64 11.54 16.73
N ASP A 177 -9.66 11.95 17.54
CA ASP A 177 -8.99 13.24 17.46
C ASP A 177 -8.12 13.38 16.20
N ASP A 178 -7.42 12.31 15.85
CA ASP A 178 -6.56 12.26 14.66
C ASP A 178 -7.40 12.25 13.38
N GLU A 179 -8.53 11.53 13.38
CA GLU A 179 -9.47 11.47 12.26
C GLU A 179 -10.16 12.81 12.07
N TYR A 180 -10.58 13.48 13.16
CA TYR A 180 -11.08 14.85 13.10
C TYR A 180 -10.04 15.81 12.49
N THR A 181 -8.77 15.70 12.91
CA THR A 181 -7.69 16.55 12.37
C THR A 181 -7.50 16.34 10.88
N LEU A 182 -7.54 15.07 10.43
CA LEU A 182 -7.48 14.71 9.01
C LEU A 182 -8.67 15.29 8.24
N LEU A 183 -9.90 15.06 8.71
CA LEU A 183 -11.11 15.52 8.03
C LEU A 183 -11.19 17.03 7.96
N LYS A 184 -10.83 17.75 9.03
CA LYS A 184 -10.77 19.22 9.04
C LYS A 184 -9.76 19.77 8.03
N GLY A 185 -8.61 19.07 7.86
CA GLY A 185 -7.61 19.40 6.84
C GLY A 185 -8.07 19.18 5.41
N LYS A 186 -8.83 18.10 5.17
CA LYS A 186 -9.35 17.75 3.84
C LYS A 186 -10.61 18.54 3.47
N PHE A 187 -11.51 18.77 4.42
CA PHE A 187 -12.83 19.34 4.24
C PHE A 187 -13.05 20.59 5.11
N PRO A 188 -12.30 21.67 4.89
CA PRO A 188 -12.34 22.86 5.74
C PRO A 188 -13.68 23.60 5.71
N THR A 189 -14.55 23.30 4.75
CA THR A 189 -15.87 23.92 4.57
C THR A 189 -16.99 23.22 5.33
N ILE A 190 -16.77 21.99 5.81
CA ILE A 190 -17.75 21.28 6.64
C ILE A 190 -17.74 21.88 8.05
N ASP A 191 -18.93 22.04 8.60
CA ASP A 191 -19.12 22.53 9.97
C ASP A 191 -18.40 21.64 10.99
N GLU A 192 -17.75 22.28 11.96
CA GLU A 192 -16.94 21.61 12.98
C GLU A 192 -17.73 20.61 13.83
N ASN A 193 -18.98 20.96 14.22
CA ASN A 193 -19.82 20.05 14.99
C ASN A 193 -20.20 18.81 14.21
N THR A 194 -20.43 18.95 12.91
CA THR A 194 -20.71 17.83 11.99
C THR A 194 -19.53 16.88 11.90
N LEU A 195 -18.31 17.40 11.75
CA LEU A 195 -17.10 16.56 11.73
C LEU A 195 -16.87 15.84 13.07
N LEU A 196 -17.03 16.54 14.19
CA LEU A 196 -16.92 15.94 15.53
C LEU A 196 -17.95 14.84 15.75
N GLN A 197 -19.20 15.07 15.34
CA GLN A 197 -20.26 14.06 15.42
C GLN A 197 -19.92 12.83 14.58
N LEU A 198 -19.45 13.01 13.35
CA LEU A 198 -19.03 11.92 12.48
C LEU A 198 -17.92 11.08 13.13
N CYS A 199 -16.85 11.74 13.62
CA CYS A 199 -15.72 11.03 14.26
C CYS A 199 -16.14 10.28 15.52
N SER A 200 -17.06 10.84 16.33
CA SER A 200 -17.59 10.19 17.52
C SER A 200 -18.40 8.93 17.15
N ILE A 201 -19.29 9.01 16.17
CA ILE A 201 -20.09 7.86 15.70
C ILE A 201 -19.14 6.74 15.20
N VAL A 202 -18.16 7.09 14.37
CA VAL A 202 -17.19 6.12 13.85
C VAL A 202 -16.36 5.50 14.97
N GLY A 203 -15.92 6.32 15.94
CA GLY A 203 -15.19 5.85 17.11
C GLY A 203 -16.00 4.86 17.96
N ASP A 204 -17.27 5.12 18.18
CA ASP A 204 -18.15 4.24 18.94
C ASP A 204 -18.43 2.91 18.21
N ILE A 205 -18.61 2.95 16.88
CA ILE A 205 -18.71 1.75 16.05
C ILE A 205 -17.44 0.90 16.14
N ARG A 206 -16.27 1.51 16.06
CA ARG A 206 -14.97 0.80 16.18
C ARG A 206 -14.78 0.19 17.57
N LYS A 207 -15.21 0.88 18.63
CA LYS A 207 -15.18 0.34 20.00
C LYS A 207 -16.09 -0.86 20.13
N GLU A 208 -17.33 -0.79 19.59
CA GLU A 208 -18.30 -1.88 19.63
C GLU A 208 -17.78 -3.14 18.92
N ILE A 209 -17.15 -3.00 17.75
CA ILE A 209 -16.59 -4.12 16.98
C ILE A 209 -15.44 -4.81 17.73
N ASN A 210 -14.69 -4.07 18.53
CA ASN A 210 -13.58 -4.61 19.32
C ASN A 210 -14.00 -5.22 20.67
N THR A 211 -15.31 -5.42 20.92
CA THR A 211 -15.79 -6.11 22.11
C THR A 211 -15.78 -7.63 21.94
N ASP A 212 -15.86 -8.36 23.05
CA ASP A 212 -15.90 -9.84 23.04
C ASP A 212 -17.14 -10.42 22.33
N SER A 213 -18.19 -9.64 22.15
CA SER A 213 -19.46 -10.04 21.49
C SER A 213 -19.99 -8.89 20.64
N PRO A 214 -19.36 -8.58 19.51
CA PRO A 214 -19.74 -7.44 18.71
C PRO A 214 -21.11 -7.64 18.06
N ARG A 215 -21.91 -6.59 18.06
CA ARG A 215 -23.21 -6.55 17.34
C ARG A 215 -23.04 -6.17 15.88
N LEU A 216 -21.91 -5.51 15.57
CA LEU A 216 -21.55 -5.08 14.23
C LEU A 216 -20.41 -5.95 13.72
N SER A 217 -20.45 -6.30 12.44
CA SER A 217 -19.47 -7.19 11.81
C SER A 217 -18.46 -6.47 10.90
N THR A 218 -18.75 -5.21 10.55
CA THR A 218 -17.94 -4.46 9.57
C THR A 218 -17.29 -3.26 10.22
N MET A 219 -15.96 -3.23 10.20
CA MET A 219 -15.17 -2.10 10.70
C MET A 219 -15.22 -0.93 9.71
N ILE A 220 -15.56 0.25 10.21
CA ILE A 220 -15.46 1.49 9.43
C ILE A 220 -14.00 1.92 9.37
N SER A 221 -13.42 1.89 8.18
CA SER A 221 -12.06 2.37 7.93
C SER A 221 -12.01 3.89 7.81
N THR A 222 -10.81 4.48 7.93
CA THR A 222 -10.61 5.92 7.64
C THR A 222 -10.99 6.29 6.21
N ARG A 223 -10.88 5.37 5.25
CA ARG A 223 -11.38 5.56 3.87
C ARG A 223 -12.89 5.79 3.85
N ASN A 224 -13.66 4.93 4.54
CA ASN A 224 -15.12 5.10 4.61
C ASN A 224 -15.50 6.42 5.29
N THR A 225 -14.78 6.84 6.34
CA THR A 225 -15.04 8.13 6.99
C THR A 225 -14.80 9.30 6.06
N ILE A 226 -13.78 9.23 5.21
CA ILE A 226 -13.52 10.25 4.17
C ILE A 226 -14.66 10.25 3.14
N GLU A 227 -15.11 9.10 2.67
CA GLU A 227 -16.23 8.97 1.72
C GLU A 227 -17.53 9.55 2.31
N ILE A 228 -17.81 9.30 3.60
CA ILE A 228 -18.95 9.92 4.31
C ILE A 228 -18.81 11.45 4.32
N ALA A 229 -17.62 11.97 4.62
CA ALA A 229 -17.36 13.41 4.64
C ALA A 229 -17.51 14.04 3.23
N GLU A 230 -17.15 13.35 2.16
CA GLU A 230 -17.39 13.76 0.78
C GLU A 230 -18.90 13.89 0.49
N LEU A 231 -19.69 12.89 0.88
CA LEU A 231 -21.16 12.93 0.73
C LEU A 231 -21.76 14.10 1.52
N ILE A 232 -21.30 14.36 2.75
CA ILE A 232 -21.76 15.49 3.56
C ILE A 232 -21.42 16.81 2.85
N MET A 233 -20.26 16.94 2.24
CA MET A 233 -19.87 18.11 1.46
C MET A 233 -20.79 18.33 0.25
N ASP A 234 -21.30 17.25 -0.34
CA ASP A 234 -22.28 17.27 -1.43
C ASP A 234 -23.72 17.52 -0.96
N GLY A 235 -23.94 17.68 0.35
CA GLY A 235 -25.21 18.07 0.93
C GLY A 235 -26.04 16.92 1.53
N PHE A 236 -25.50 15.72 1.66
CA PHE A 236 -26.15 14.63 2.36
C PHE A 236 -26.08 14.83 3.88
N SER A 237 -27.07 14.33 4.61
CA SER A 237 -26.96 14.23 6.07
C SER A 237 -26.00 13.09 6.46
N ILE A 238 -25.47 13.10 7.69
CA ILE A 238 -24.65 12.00 8.21
C ILE A 238 -25.42 10.68 8.13
N GLN A 239 -26.74 10.71 8.42
CA GLN A 239 -27.57 9.52 8.38
C GLN A 239 -27.71 8.97 6.97
N ASP A 240 -28.04 9.82 5.98
CA ASP A 240 -28.17 9.42 4.58
C ASP A 240 -26.83 8.87 4.04
N ALA A 241 -25.72 9.52 4.36
CA ALA A 241 -24.39 9.07 3.96
C ALA A 241 -24.01 7.72 4.58
N ALA A 242 -24.38 7.46 5.83
CA ALA A 242 -24.13 6.19 6.51
C ALA A 242 -25.01 5.04 5.99
N GLU A 243 -26.20 5.33 5.43
CA GLU A 243 -27.07 4.30 4.81
C GLU A 243 -26.58 3.88 3.41
N LEU A 244 -25.75 4.71 2.74
CA LEU A 244 -25.23 4.47 1.39
C LEU A 244 -23.92 3.68 1.36
N LEU A 245 -23.20 3.60 2.47
CA LEU A 245 -21.88 2.99 2.62
C LEU A 245 -21.90 1.77 3.55
#